data_11035089f5d700994e2e5f1767a1680b
#
_entry.id   11035089f5d700994e2e5f1767a1680b
#
_cell.length_a   1.000
_cell.length_b   1.000
_cell.length_c   1.000
_cell.angle_alpha   90.00
_cell.angle_beta   90.00
_cell.angle_gamma   90.00
#
_symmetry.space_group_name_H-M   'P 1'
#
loop_
_entity.id
_entity.type
_entity.pdbx_description
1 polymer ?
#
loop_
_entity_poly.entity_id
_entity_poly.type
_entity_poly.pdbx_seq_one_letter_code
_entity_poly.pdbx_strand_id
1 'polypeptide(L)'
;MKYSLRIEVRLKPGHSDPEGETTARLLRELGYSVETANVSKAYSLILRAGSKKEAETKAEEMCNRLLANPTKDNYVIIVEEEK
;
A
#
# COMPACT_ATOMS: atom_id res chain seq x y z
N MET A 1 -13.01 19.56 6.75
CA MET A 1 -11.54 19.53 6.85
C MET A 1 -10.98 18.59 5.80
N LYS A 2 -9.73 18.80 5.42
CA LYS A 2 -9.06 17.92 4.47
C LYS A 2 -8.04 17.07 5.19
N TYR A 3 -7.92 15.83 4.75
CA TYR A 3 -6.94 14.89 5.29
C TYR A 3 -6.15 14.26 4.15
N SER A 4 -4.85 14.14 4.37
CA SER A 4 -3.96 13.45 3.46
C SER A 4 -3.90 11.98 3.88
N LEU A 5 -4.19 11.09 2.96
CA LEU A 5 -4.14 9.64 3.19
C LEU A 5 -3.02 9.05 2.36
N ARG A 6 -2.18 8.25 3.01
CA ARG A 6 -1.22 7.42 2.30
C ARG A 6 -1.55 5.98 2.61
N ILE A 7 -1.89 5.23 1.60
CA ILE A 7 -2.30 3.83 1.74
C ILE A 7 -1.33 2.97 0.95
N GLU A 8 -0.63 2.08 1.63
CA GLU A 8 0.25 1.11 0.97
C GLU A 8 -0.42 -0.25 1.00
N VAL A 9 -0.51 -0.88 -0.17
CA VAL A 9 -1.12 -2.19 -0.33
C VAL A 9 -0.04 -3.16 -0.79
N ARG A 10 0.15 -4.25 -0.05
CA ARG A 10 1.16 -5.26 -0.35
C ARG A 10 0.56 -6.65 -0.22
N LEU A 11 1.18 -7.62 -0.89
CA LEU A 11 0.74 -9.01 -0.81
C LEU A 11 1.02 -9.58 0.58
N LYS A 12 0.10 -10.42 1.05
CA LYS A 12 0.30 -11.20 2.27
C LYS A 12 1.43 -12.21 2.05
N PRO A 13 2.12 -12.62 3.13
CA PRO A 13 3.12 -13.68 3.02
C PRO A 13 2.55 -14.93 2.38
N GLY A 14 3.35 -15.61 1.56
CA GLY A 14 2.93 -16.83 0.88
C GLY A 14 2.29 -16.64 -0.47
N HIS A 15 2.02 -15.40 -0.88
CA HIS A 15 1.51 -15.11 -2.21
C HIS A 15 2.66 -14.79 -3.17
N SER A 16 2.52 -15.24 -4.40
CA SER A 16 3.51 -14.99 -5.44
C SER A 16 3.57 -13.51 -5.83
N ASP A 17 4.77 -12.99 -6.00
CA ASP A 17 5.02 -11.64 -6.47
C ASP A 17 5.96 -11.71 -7.69
N PRO A 18 5.42 -12.01 -8.88
CA PRO A 18 6.25 -12.16 -10.08
C PRO A 18 7.04 -10.90 -10.43
N GLU A 19 6.47 -9.71 -10.20
CA GLU A 19 7.17 -8.46 -10.47
C GLU A 19 8.37 -8.28 -9.54
N GLY A 20 8.19 -8.56 -8.26
CA GLY A 20 9.28 -8.50 -7.28
C GLY A 20 10.36 -9.53 -7.57
N GLU A 21 9.96 -10.76 -7.93
CA GLU A 21 10.90 -11.82 -8.28
C GLU A 21 11.76 -11.43 -9.48
N THR A 22 11.14 -10.87 -10.51
CA THR A 22 11.83 -10.40 -11.70
C THR A 22 12.78 -9.26 -11.36
N THR A 23 12.32 -8.31 -10.55
CA THR A 23 13.14 -7.18 -10.12
C THR A 23 14.39 -7.67 -9.37
N ALA A 24 14.23 -8.59 -8.43
CA ALA A 24 15.36 -9.15 -7.69
C ALA A 24 16.36 -9.83 -8.62
N ARG A 25 15.87 -10.61 -9.57
CA ARG A 25 16.71 -11.31 -10.52
C ARG A 25 17.54 -10.33 -11.37
N LEU A 26 16.87 -9.30 -11.89
CA LEU A 26 17.55 -8.31 -12.72
C LEU A 26 18.57 -7.51 -11.93
N LEU A 27 18.29 -7.19 -10.68
CA LEU A 27 19.25 -6.49 -9.84
C LEU A 27 20.47 -7.36 -9.55
N ARG A 28 20.28 -8.66 -9.34
CA ARG A 28 21.40 -9.58 -9.17
C ARG A 28 22.26 -9.66 -10.44
N GLU A 29 21.62 -9.66 -11.60
CA GLU A 29 22.34 -9.66 -12.89
C GLU A 29 23.19 -8.39 -13.06
N LEU A 30 22.76 -7.29 -12.46
CA LEU A 30 23.52 -6.04 -12.47
C LEU A 30 24.65 -6.01 -11.42
N GLY A 31 24.78 -7.05 -10.62
CA GLY A 31 25.87 -7.18 -9.66
C GLY A 31 25.50 -6.82 -8.21
N TYR A 32 24.22 -6.60 -7.92
CA TYR A 32 23.79 -6.29 -6.56
C TYR A 32 23.44 -7.56 -5.79
N SER A 33 23.77 -7.57 -4.50
CA SER A 33 23.51 -8.73 -3.64
C SER A 33 22.10 -8.69 -3.04
N VAL A 34 21.10 -8.65 -3.90
CA VAL A 34 19.70 -8.58 -3.48
C VAL A 34 19.17 -9.99 -3.21
N GLU A 35 18.68 -10.23 -2.01
CA GLU A 35 18.08 -11.52 -1.67
C GLU A 35 16.64 -11.59 -2.14
N THR A 36 15.85 -10.60 -1.83
CA THR A 36 14.43 -10.54 -2.23
C THR A 36 14.04 -9.13 -2.62
N ALA A 37 12.98 -9.02 -3.41
CA ALA A 37 12.35 -7.75 -3.71
C ALA A 37 10.84 -7.97 -3.72
N ASN A 38 10.12 -7.08 -3.07
CA ASN A 38 8.66 -7.10 -3.05
C ASN A 38 8.15 -5.78 -3.60
N VAL A 39 7.11 -5.87 -4.43
CA VAL A 39 6.50 -4.69 -5.02
C VAL A 39 5.17 -4.43 -4.34
N SER A 40 4.92 -3.19 -3.95
CA SER A 40 3.66 -2.79 -3.37
C SER A 40 3.12 -1.56 -4.09
N LYS A 41 1.84 -1.26 -3.87
CA LYS A 41 1.21 -0.06 -4.41
C LYS A 41 1.07 0.96 -3.30
N ALA A 42 1.26 2.22 -3.63
CA ALA A 42 1.03 3.31 -2.68
C ALA A 42 0.04 4.28 -3.32
N TYR A 43 -1.02 4.59 -2.58
CA TYR A 43 -2.01 5.57 -2.98
C TYR A 43 -1.86 6.80 -2.12
N SER A 44 -1.86 7.99 -2.73
CA SER A 44 -1.89 9.26 -2.03
C SER A 44 -3.22 9.93 -2.35
N LEU A 45 -4.03 10.16 -1.35
CA LEU A 45 -5.38 10.68 -1.52
C LEU A 45 -5.58 11.90 -0.63
N ILE A 46 -6.43 12.82 -1.09
CA ILE A 46 -6.91 13.93 -0.26
C ILE A 46 -8.39 13.70 -0.04
N LEU A 47 -8.79 13.53 1.21
CA LEU A 47 -10.16 13.24 1.58
C LEU A 47 -10.76 14.35 2.43
N ARG A 48 -11.98 14.72 2.13
CA ARG A 48 -12.75 15.62 3.00
C ARG A 48 -13.49 14.79 4.02
N ALA A 49 -13.34 15.15 5.29
CA ALA A 49 -13.99 14.46 6.40
C ALA A 49 -14.17 15.42 7.58
N GLY A 50 -15.07 15.08 8.47
CA GLY A 50 -15.37 15.91 9.64
C GLY A 50 -14.36 15.77 10.77
N SER A 51 -13.60 14.66 10.78
CA SER A 51 -12.61 14.40 11.83
C SER A 51 -11.58 13.40 11.32
N LYS A 52 -10.47 13.32 12.04
CA LYS A 52 -9.43 12.32 11.72
C LYS A 52 -9.97 10.90 11.83
N LYS A 53 -10.79 10.65 12.85
CA LYS A 53 -11.40 9.33 13.03
C LYS A 53 -12.29 8.95 11.85
N GLU A 54 -13.09 9.90 11.37
CA GLU A 54 -13.91 9.67 10.19
C GLU A 54 -13.06 9.37 8.98
N ALA A 55 -11.95 10.12 8.80
CA ALA A 55 -11.02 9.88 7.70
C ALA A 55 -10.40 8.48 7.77
N GLU A 56 -10.03 8.04 8.96
CA GLU A 56 -9.49 6.68 9.17
C GLU A 56 -10.51 5.61 8.83
N THR A 57 -11.75 5.79 9.28
CA THR A 57 -12.84 4.85 9.00
C THR A 57 -13.11 4.75 7.50
N LYS A 58 -13.16 5.90 6.83
CA LYS A 58 -13.39 5.95 5.38
C LYS A 58 -12.22 5.30 4.62
N ALA A 59 -11.00 5.51 5.08
CA ALA A 59 -9.83 4.89 4.46
C ALA A 59 -9.89 3.36 4.53
N GLU A 60 -10.31 2.81 5.67
CA GLU A 60 -10.49 1.37 5.81
C GLU A 60 -11.59 0.85 4.89
N GLU A 61 -12.69 1.57 4.77
CA GLU A 61 -13.76 1.20 3.83
C GLU A 61 -13.24 1.17 2.40
N MET A 62 -12.45 2.18 2.01
CA MET A 62 -11.88 2.23 0.66
C MET A 62 -10.98 1.03 0.39
N CYS A 63 -10.13 0.65 1.36
CA CYS A 63 -9.27 -0.51 1.21
C CYS A 63 -10.09 -1.79 1.01
N ASN A 64 -11.11 -1.99 1.84
CA ASN A 64 -11.92 -3.20 1.78
C ASN A 64 -12.82 -3.28 0.55
N ARG A 65 -13.25 -2.14 0.04
CA ARG A 65 -14.18 -2.10 -1.08
C ARG A 65 -13.49 -2.03 -2.44
N LEU A 66 -12.28 -1.48 -2.51
CA LEU A 66 -11.64 -1.22 -3.79
C LEU A 66 -10.13 -1.42 -3.80
N LEU A 67 -9.40 -0.85 -2.86
CA LEU A 67 -7.95 -0.71 -2.99
C LEU A 67 -7.16 -1.97 -2.70
N ALA A 68 -7.67 -2.85 -1.87
CA ALA A 68 -7.00 -4.08 -1.48
C ALA A 68 -7.90 -5.29 -1.68
N ASN A 69 -7.29 -6.42 -2.00
CA ASN A 69 -8.00 -7.69 -2.07
C ASN A 69 -7.88 -8.36 -0.70
N PRO A 70 -9.00 -8.51 0.06
CA PRO A 70 -8.91 -9.04 1.42
C PRO A 70 -8.30 -10.44 1.52
N THR A 71 -8.36 -11.22 0.44
CA THR A 71 -7.81 -12.56 0.43
C THR A 71 -6.29 -12.58 0.36
N LYS A 72 -5.70 -11.70 -0.45
CA LYS A 72 -4.27 -11.75 -0.74
C LYS A 72 -3.46 -10.52 -0.32
N ASP A 73 -4.11 -9.42 0.06
CA ASP A 73 -3.42 -8.17 0.36
C ASP A 73 -3.51 -7.78 1.83
N ASN A 74 -2.45 -7.15 2.31
CA ASN A 74 -2.43 -6.38 3.54
C ASN A 74 -2.32 -4.91 3.17
N TYR A 75 -2.73 -4.02 4.06
CA TYR A 75 -2.58 -2.58 3.81
C TYR A 75 -2.20 -1.83 5.08
N VAL A 76 -1.55 -0.69 4.87
CA VAL A 76 -1.18 0.24 5.95
C VAL A 76 -1.74 1.60 5.58
N ILE A 77 -2.39 2.26 6.52
CA ILE A 77 -3.01 3.57 6.32
C ILE A 77 -2.33 4.59 7.23
N ILE A 78 -1.92 5.70 6.64
CA ILE A 78 -1.41 6.86 7.38
C ILE A 78 -2.32 8.03 7.07
N VAL A 79 -2.88 8.66 8.11
CA VAL A 79 -3.80 9.79 7.97
C VAL A 79 -3.18 11.01 8.63
N GLU A 80 -3.11 12.11 7.89
CA GLU A 80 -2.62 13.37 8.42
C GLU A 80 -3.58 14.49 8.04
N GLU A 81 -3.77 15.45 8.95
CA GLU A 81 -4.59 16.60 8.66
C GLU A 81 -3.85 17.50 7.67
N GLU A 82 -4.53 17.90 6.62
CA GLU A 82 -3.98 18.80 5.62
C GLU A 82 -4.24 20.23 6.05
N LYS A 83 -3.19 21.04 6.14
CA LYS A 83 -3.29 22.44 6.54
C LYS A 83 -3.30 23.40 5.35
#